data_53e2ffb3eb7632442f97d1cd869bbfb0
#
_entry.id   53e2ffb3eb7632442f97d1cd869bbfb0
#
_cell.length_a   1.000
_cell.length_b   1.000
_cell.length_c   1.000
_cell.angle_alpha   90.00
_cell.angle_beta   90.00
_cell.angle_gamma   90.00
#
_symmetry.space_group_name_H-M   'P 1'
#
loop_
_entity.id
_entity.type
_entity.pdbx_description
1 polymer ?
#
loop_
_entity_poly.entity_id
_entity_poly.type
_entity_poly.pdbx_seq_one_letter_code
_entity_poly.pdbx_strand_id
1 'polypeptide(L)'
;MNTKNTPRDPDPVPVPATDEELLSQCRLETFRAGGPGGQHQNTTDSGVRLIHLPTGIRVTARRERSQHRNRKAALATLRTRLEKLHEVEAPRIPTPVPSREKKRRLEAKKRRAETKRARRPPGTDET
;
A
#
# COMPACT_ATOMS: atom_id res chain seq x y z
N MET A 1 -2.98 31.34 18.00
CA MET A 1 -2.45 30.03 18.43
C MET A 1 -3.22 28.94 17.71
N ASN A 2 -2.68 28.48 16.59
CA ASN A 2 -3.28 27.36 15.84
C ASN A 2 -2.74 26.06 16.38
N THR A 3 -3.44 25.48 17.34
CA THR A 3 -3.30 24.06 17.60
C THR A 3 -3.89 23.34 16.41
N LYS A 4 -3.03 23.03 15.44
CA LYS A 4 -3.37 22.03 14.42
C LYS A 4 -3.66 20.76 15.19
N ASN A 5 -4.93 20.48 15.38
CA ASN A 5 -5.41 19.19 15.84
C ASN A 5 -5.09 18.19 14.71
N THR A 6 -3.84 17.75 14.69
CA THR A 6 -3.46 16.59 13.90
C THR A 6 -4.21 15.43 14.52
N PRO A 7 -5.10 14.73 13.80
CA PRO A 7 -5.66 13.51 14.34
C PRO A 7 -4.47 12.62 14.71
N ARG A 8 -4.35 12.30 15.99
CA ARG A 8 -3.39 11.31 16.44
C ARG A 8 -3.70 10.05 15.64
N ASP A 9 -2.75 9.63 14.83
CA ASP A 9 -2.81 8.29 14.28
C ASP A 9 -3.05 7.36 15.47
N PRO A 10 -4.05 6.48 15.40
CA PRO A 10 -4.30 5.57 16.50
C PRO A 10 -3.00 4.85 16.83
N ASP A 11 -2.64 4.83 18.10
CA ASP A 11 -1.44 4.13 18.55
C ASP A 11 -1.41 2.74 17.91
N PRO A 12 -0.26 2.31 17.37
CA PRO A 12 -0.18 1.05 16.67
C PRO A 12 -0.61 -0.08 17.60
N VAL A 13 -1.70 -0.76 17.24
CA VAL A 13 -2.20 -1.90 18.01
C VAL A 13 -1.15 -3.00 17.92
N PRO A 14 -0.58 -3.47 19.05
CA PRO A 14 0.46 -4.48 19.00
C PRO A 14 -0.07 -5.77 18.39
N VAL A 15 0.71 -6.38 17.52
CA VAL A 15 0.38 -7.68 16.92
C VAL A 15 0.62 -8.77 17.97
N PRO A 16 -0.40 -9.56 18.37
CA PRO A 16 -0.22 -10.64 19.32
C PRO A 16 0.80 -11.68 18.84
N ALA A 17 1.57 -12.24 19.77
CA ALA A 17 2.58 -13.24 19.46
C ALA A 17 1.97 -14.58 19.02
N THR A 18 0.82 -14.94 19.56
CA THR A 18 0.14 -16.21 19.27
C THR A 18 -1.11 -16.01 18.42
N ASP A 19 -1.44 -17.03 17.62
CA ASP A 19 -2.64 -17.03 16.79
C ASP A 19 -3.92 -17.09 17.64
N GLU A 20 -3.86 -17.71 18.80
CA GLU A 20 -4.97 -17.79 19.75
C GLU A 20 -5.33 -16.41 20.31
N GLU A 21 -4.34 -15.63 20.71
CA GLU A 21 -4.53 -14.26 21.17
C GLU A 21 -5.06 -13.37 20.04
N LEU A 22 -4.53 -13.52 18.83
CA LEU A 22 -5.01 -12.79 17.67
C LEU A 22 -6.47 -13.14 17.36
N LEU A 23 -6.83 -14.42 17.43
CA LEU A 23 -8.20 -14.88 17.22
C LEU A 23 -9.15 -14.34 18.28
N SER A 24 -8.71 -14.22 19.52
CA SER A 24 -9.52 -13.65 20.62
C SER A 24 -9.89 -12.18 20.38
N GLN A 25 -9.07 -11.44 19.63
CA GLN A 25 -9.32 -10.06 19.24
C GLN A 25 -10.20 -9.93 18.00
N CYS A 26 -10.52 -11.05 17.36
CA CYS A 26 -11.27 -11.09 16.11
C CYS A 26 -12.70 -11.62 16.32
N ARG A 27 -13.58 -11.14 15.48
CA ARG A 27 -14.88 -11.77 15.25
C ARG A 27 -14.75 -12.79 14.14
N LEU A 28 -15.04 -14.04 14.45
CA LEU A 28 -15.06 -15.15 13.50
C LEU A 28 -16.47 -15.33 12.93
N GLU A 29 -16.57 -15.27 11.62
CA GLU A 29 -17.79 -15.59 10.88
C GLU A 29 -17.50 -16.72 9.90
N THR A 30 -18.39 -17.71 9.85
CA THR A 30 -18.33 -18.79 8.86
C THR A 30 -19.43 -18.62 7.84
N PHE A 31 -19.16 -19.01 6.60
CA PHE A 31 -20.12 -18.88 5.51
C PHE A 31 -19.91 -19.99 4.49
N ARG A 32 -20.93 -20.22 3.66
CA ARG A 32 -20.83 -21.10 2.50
C ARG A 32 -20.16 -20.36 1.37
N ALA A 33 -19.07 -20.93 0.85
CA ALA A 33 -18.45 -20.41 -0.35
C ALA A 33 -19.29 -20.82 -1.56
N GLY A 34 -20.24 -19.99 -1.96
CA GLY A 34 -21.03 -20.20 -3.16
C GLY A 34 -20.17 -20.15 -4.42
N GLY A 35 -20.55 -20.88 -5.46
CA GLY A 35 -19.88 -20.91 -6.76
C GLY A 35 -19.88 -22.27 -7.44
N PRO A 36 -19.33 -22.40 -8.67
CA PRO A 36 -19.16 -23.66 -9.34
C PRO A 36 -18.18 -24.55 -8.55
N GLY A 37 -18.69 -25.59 -7.97
CA GLY A 37 -17.94 -26.55 -7.17
C GLY A 37 -18.91 -27.61 -6.67
N GLY A 38 -18.45 -28.79 -6.38
CA GLY A 38 -19.30 -29.91 -6.01
C GLY A 38 -20.18 -29.67 -4.78
N GLN A 39 -20.95 -30.67 -4.40
CA GLN A 39 -21.91 -30.69 -3.28
C GLN A 39 -21.30 -30.17 -1.97
N HIS A 40 -20.03 -30.47 -1.68
CA HIS A 40 -19.34 -30.06 -0.46
C HIS A 40 -19.25 -28.52 -0.34
N GLN A 41 -18.96 -27.83 -1.44
CA GLN A 41 -18.84 -26.37 -1.45
C GLN A 41 -20.18 -25.67 -1.22
N ASN A 42 -21.29 -26.30 -1.65
CA ASN A 42 -22.63 -25.73 -1.54
C ASN A 42 -23.35 -26.11 -0.22
N THR A 43 -22.89 -27.13 0.50
CA THR A 43 -23.54 -27.66 1.70
C THR A 43 -22.78 -27.40 2.98
N THR A 44 -21.48 -27.13 2.92
CA THR A 44 -20.63 -26.97 4.10
C THR A 44 -20.16 -25.52 4.25
N ASP A 45 -20.29 -24.97 5.46
CA ASP A 45 -19.79 -23.64 5.81
C ASP A 45 -18.27 -23.68 6.01
N SER A 46 -17.51 -23.86 4.93
CA SER A 46 -16.05 -23.94 4.95
C SER A 46 -15.37 -22.56 4.88
N GLY A 47 -16.05 -21.56 4.34
CA GLY A 47 -15.53 -20.19 4.27
C GLY A 47 -15.42 -19.54 5.63
N VAL A 48 -14.32 -18.83 5.87
CA VAL A 48 -14.03 -18.12 7.12
C VAL A 48 -13.79 -16.65 6.84
N ARG A 49 -14.45 -15.80 7.62
CA ARG A 49 -14.20 -14.36 7.65
C ARG A 49 -13.73 -13.97 9.06
N LEU A 50 -12.62 -13.32 9.14
CA LEU A 50 -12.10 -12.71 10.36
C LEU A 50 -12.23 -11.19 10.28
N ILE A 51 -12.74 -10.61 11.35
CA ILE A 51 -12.82 -9.16 11.52
C ILE A 51 -12.02 -8.82 12.76
N HIS A 52 -10.89 -8.15 12.58
CA HIS A 52 -10.07 -7.69 13.70
C HIS A 52 -10.71 -6.44 14.31
N LEU A 53 -11.29 -6.58 15.47
CA LEU A 53 -12.09 -5.52 16.11
C LEU A 53 -11.30 -4.22 16.38
N PRO A 54 -10.03 -4.27 16.88
CA PRO A 54 -9.29 -3.05 17.17
C PRO A 54 -8.96 -2.20 15.92
N THR A 55 -8.67 -2.83 14.78
CA THR A 55 -8.29 -2.14 13.53
C THR A 55 -9.39 -2.11 12.48
N GLY A 56 -10.41 -2.96 12.61
CA GLY A 56 -11.47 -3.10 11.64
C GLY A 56 -11.08 -3.86 10.35
N ILE A 57 -9.88 -4.43 10.30
CA ILE A 57 -9.41 -5.19 9.14
C ILE A 57 -10.22 -6.47 8.97
N ARG A 58 -10.69 -6.71 7.76
CA ARG A 58 -11.43 -7.91 7.38
C ARG A 58 -10.58 -8.80 6.48
N VAL A 59 -10.56 -10.09 6.77
CA VAL A 59 -9.90 -11.11 5.97
C VAL A 59 -10.87 -12.25 5.71
N THR A 60 -10.92 -12.69 4.48
CA THR A 60 -11.77 -13.81 4.06
C THR A 60 -10.91 -14.91 3.47
N ALA A 61 -11.11 -16.15 3.89
CA ALA A 61 -10.44 -17.33 3.36
C ALA A 61 -11.49 -18.40 2.99
N ARG A 62 -11.44 -18.90 1.75
CA ARG A 62 -12.39 -19.87 1.22
C ARG A 62 -11.77 -20.90 0.26
N ARG A 63 -10.45 -20.90 0.12
CA ARG A 63 -9.77 -21.77 -0.86
C ARG A 63 -9.79 -23.25 -0.49
N GLU A 64 -9.73 -23.52 0.81
CA GLU A 64 -9.64 -24.87 1.32
C GLU A 64 -11.02 -25.48 1.58
N ARG A 65 -11.10 -26.81 1.52
CA ARG A 65 -12.31 -27.53 1.92
C ARG A 65 -12.53 -27.52 3.41
N SER A 66 -11.46 -27.48 4.18
CA SER A 66 -11.48 -27.48 5.64
C SER A 66 -11.65 -26.08 6.19
N GLN A 67 -12.67 -25.90 7.01
CA GLN A 67 -12.88 -24.66 7.77
C GLN A 67 -11.65 -24.31 8.66
N HIS A 68 -11.05 -25.33 9.27
CA HIS A 68 -9.85 -25.15 10.10
C HIS A 68 -8.65 -24.62 9.29
N ARG A 69 -8.42 -25.15 8.08
CA ARG A 69 -7.36 -24.65 7.19
C ARG A 69 -7.65 -23.22 6.73
N ASN A 70 -8.89 -22.91 6.41
CA ASN A 70 -9.30 -21.54 6.06
C ASN A 70 -9.09 -20.58 7.23
N ARG A 71 -9.38 -21.00 8.46
CA ARG A 71 -9.11 -20.22 9.67
C ARG A 71 -7.62 -19.90 9.82
N LYS A 72 -6.75 -20.90 9.67
CA LYS A 72 -5.29 -20.71 9.71
C LYS A 72 -4.82 -19.76 8.61
N ALA A 73 -5.30 -19.93 7.39
CA ALA A 73 -4.96 -19.05 6.26
C ALA A 73 -5.42 -17.61 6.51
N ALA A 74 -6.61 -17.42 7.05
CA ALA A 74 -7.13 -16.10 7.42
C ALA A 74 -6.30 -15.43 8.51
N LEU A 75 -5.90 -16.16 9.54
CA LEU A 75 -5.04 -15.66 10.62
C LEU A 75 -3.66 -15.25 10.08
N ALA A 76 -3.05 -16.06 9.23
CA ALA A 76 -1.76 -15.73 8.61
C ALA A 76 -1.84 -14.46 7.75
N THR A 77 -2.89 -14.32 6.97
CA THR A 77 -3.13 -13.11 6.15
C THR A 77 -3.38 -11.89 7.02
N LEU A 78 -4.15 -12.03 8.08
CA LEU A 78 -4.43 -10.95 9.03
C LEU A 78 -3.14 -10.47 9.71
N ARG A 79 -2.31 -11.40 10.17
CA ARG A 79 -1.00 -11.10 10.78
C ARG A 79 -0.12 -10.30 9.83
N THR A 80 0.01 -10.74 8.57
CA THR A 80 0.76 -10.02 7.55
C THR A 80 0.23 -8.61 7.30
N ARG A 81 -1.08 -8.42 7.29
CA ARG A 81 -1.69 -7.09 7.13
C ARG A 81 -1.45 -6.18 8.33
N LEU A 82 -1.50 -6.72 9.55
CA LEU A 82 -1.20 -5.97 10.76
C LEU A 82 0.27 -5.56 10.82
N GLU A 83 1.20 -6.46 10.47
CA GLU A 83 2.63 -6.16 10.38
C GLU A 83 2.91 -5.04 9.38
N LYS A 84 2.27 -5.06 8.22
CA LYS A 84 2.38 -3.97 7.23
C LYS A 84 1.88 -2.62 7.74
N LEU A 85 0.87 -2.59 8.60
CA LEU A 85 0.42 -1.33 9.22
C LEU A 85 1.45 -0.74 10.16
N HIS A 86 2.30 -1.59 10.77
CA HIS A 86 3.38 -1.16 11.65
C HIS A 86 4.67 -0.85 10.90
N GLU A 87 4.75 -1.23 9.63
CA GLU A 87 5.91 -0.95 8.80
C GLU A 87 5.98 0.55 8.49
N VAL A 88 6.97 1.20 9.08
CA VAL A 88 7.26 2.60 8.77
C VAL A 88 7.97 2.63 7.42
N GLU A 89 7.31 3.20 6.42
CA GLU A 89 7.95 3.41 5.12
C GLU A 89 9.22 4.25 5.30
N ALA A 90 10.34 3.74 4.79
CA ALA A 90 11.58 4.50 4.77
C ALA A 90 11.38 5.81 3.98
N PRO A 91 11.87 6.95 4.49
CA PRO A 91 11.71 8.21 3.80
C PRO A 91 12.32 8.13 2.40
N ARG A 92 11.55 8.55 1.41
CA ARG A 92 12.00 8.57 0.02
C ARG A 92 13.18 9.53 -0.11
N ILE A 93 14.36 8.99 -0.38
CA ILE A 93 15.55 9.78 -0.68
C ILE A 93 15.41 10.27 -2.13
N PRO A 94 15.34 11.59 -2.36
CA PRO A 94 15.24 12.12 -3.70
C PRO A 94 16.50 11.76 -4.50
N THR A 95 16.32 11.11 -5.64
CA THR A 95 17.44 10.77 -6.52
C THR A 95 17.96 12.04 -7.19
N PRO A 96 19.23 12.39 -7.02
CA PRO A 96 19.80 13.57 -7.69
C PRO A 96 19.84 13.35 -9.20
N VAL A 97 19.66 14.43 -9.95
CA VAL A 97 19.74 14.37 -11.41
C VAL A 97 21.16 14.01 -11.82
N PRO A 98 21.36 12.95 -12.64
CA PRO A 98 22.69 12.56 -13.11
C PRO A 98 23.43 13.71 -13.81
N SER A 99 24.74 13.79 -13.61
CA SER A 99 25.58 14.84 -14.22
C SER A 99 25.49 14.87 -15.75
N ARG A 100 25.36 13.70 -16.36
CA ARG A 100 25.13 13.55 -17.79
C ARG A 100 23.87 14.28 -18.27
N GLU A 101 22.77 14.15 -17.53
CA GLU A 101 21.51 14.81 -17.87
C GLU A 101 21.59 16.32 -17.67
N LYS A 102 22.30 16.79 -16.65
CA LYS A 102 22.58 18.22 -16.45
C LYS A 102 23.35 18.80 -17.62
N LYS A 103 24.41 18.11 -18.09
CA LYS A 103 25.20 18.51 -19.30
C LYS A 103 24.33 18.56 -20.55
N ARG A 104 23.52 17.52 -20.79
CA ARG A 104 22.60 17.43 -21.91
C ARG A 104 21.61 18.60 -21.95
N ARG A 105 21.02 18.93 -20.81
CA ARG A 105 20.11 20.08 -20.68
C ARG A 105 20.81 21.41 -20.94
N LEU A 106 22.03 21.55 -20.43
CA LEU A 106 22.83 22.75 -20.66
C LEU A 106 23.20 22.92 -22.17
N GLU A 107 23.62 21.85 -22.83
CA GLU A 107 23.91 21.85 -24.27
C GLU A 107 22.66 22.20 -25.08
N ALA A 108 21.52 21.60 -24.77
CA ALA A 108 20.26 21.92 -25.44
C ALA A 108 19.87 23.39 -25.23
N LYS A 109 20.10 23.95 -24.08
CA LYS A 109 19.86 25.37 -23.78
C LYS A 109 20.79 26.29 -24.59
N LYS A 110 22.07 25.94 -24.68
CA LYS A 110 23.06 26.68 -25.50
C LYS A 110 22.65 26.68 -26.97
N ARG A 111 22.33 25.53 -27.56
CA ARG A 111 21.87 25.42 -28.96
C ARG A 111 20.65 26.28 -29.25
N ARG A 112 19.66 26.27 -28.33
CA ARG A 112 18.46 27.12 -28.46
C ARG A 112 18.83 28.60 -28.41
N ALA A 113 19.73 28.99 -27.53
CA ALA A 113 20.20 30.37 -27.40
C ALA A 113 20.93 30.83 -28.68
N GLU A 114 21.78 29.97 -29.25
CA GLU A 114 22.48 30.26 -30.53
C GLU A 114 21.48 30.44 -31.68
N THR A 115 20.51 29.52 -31.80
CA THR A 115 19.45 29.63 -32.81
C THR A 115 18.64 30.92 -32.65
N LYS A 116 18.35 31.29 -31.41
CA LYS A 116 17.59 32.53 -31.10
C LYS A 116 18.42 33.78 -31.45
N ARG A 117 19.74 33.77 -31.18
CA ARG A 117 20.64 34.86 -31.56
C ARG A 117 20.74 35.02 -33.08
N ALA A 118 20.85 33.88 -33.82
CA ALA A 118 20.91 33.90 -35.28
C ALA A 118 19.62 34.45 -35.94
N ARG A 119 18.48 34.31 -35.30
CA ARG A 119 17.19 34.85 -35.77
C ARG A 119 16.99 36.33 -35.43
N ARG A 120 17.81 36.88 -34.56
CA ARG A 120 17.72 38.31 -34.23
C ARG A 120 18.15 39.12 -35.43
N PRO A 121 17.36 40.07 -35.93
CA PRO A 121 17.78 40.92 -37.01
C PRO A 121 19.05 41.69 -36.60
N PRO A 122 19.98 41.98 -37.54
CA PRO A 122 21.16 42.78 -37.25
C PRO A 122 20.72 44.10 -36.62
N GLY A 123 21.20 44.30 -35.38
CA GLY A 123 20.59 45.26 -34.50
C GLY A 123 20.64 46.66 -34.99
N THR A 124 19.59 47.32 -34.76
CA THR A 124 19.57 48.72 -34.46
C THR A 124 20.28 48.91 -33.12
N ASP A 125 21.60 48.94 -33.14
CA ASP A 125 22.36 49.57 -32.06
C ASP A 125 22.14 51.07 -32.24
N GLU A 126 21.00 51.55 -31.77
CA GLU A 126 20.87 52.98 -31.60
C GLU A 126 21.73 53.39 -30.39
N THR A 127 22.78 54.03 -30.68
CA THR A 127 23.56 54.83 -29.74
C THR A 127 22.68 55.90 -29.17
#